data_ef2334973c08ba519a0de0105cb14388
#
_entry.id   ef2334973c08ba519a0de0105cb14388
#
_cell.length_a   1.000
_cell.length_b   1.000
_cell.length_c   1.000
_cell.angle_alpha   90.00
_cell.angle_beta   90.00
_cell.angle_gamma   90.00
#
_symmetry.space_group_name_H-M   'P 1'
#
loop_
_entity.id
_entity.type
_entity.pdbx_description
1 polymer ?
#
loop_
_entity_poly.entity_id
_entity_poly.type
_entity_poly.pdbx_seq_one_letter_code
_entity_poly.pdbx_strand_id
1 'polypeptide(L)'
;MSDNSKRQVVVVTGASGGIGRATALAFGARGAKVALIARGEEGLAGAARDVEARGGTALPIPTDTSDPDQVEAAAEKTEQTFGPIDVWVNVAFTSIFSEFKNISPAEYKRVTDVSYLGYVYGTMAALKRMRARDAGTIVHVGSTLAYRGIPLQTAYCGAKHAIQGFHESLRCELLHDKSNVHVTMVQMPAVNTPQFDWVLSRLPKPAQPVPPIYQPEVAARGVLYAADHPKRREYWVGGTTMGTLIANAIAPGLLDRYLGKTGFKSQEDDRPENPDRPVNLWEPADGPRGHDYTAHGSFDDKAKPRSAQLWASQHHGLLGGALLGLAGAAGVAAAVGRRAGR
;
A
#
# COMPACT_ATOMS: atom_id res chain seq x y z
N MET A 1 -17.79 -13.45 -19.97
CA MET A 1 -16.39 -13.10 -20.22
C MET A 1 -16.41 -11.89 -21.14
N SER A 2 -16.26 -10.66 -20.59
CA SER A 2 -16.17 -9.44 -21.41
C SER A 2 -14.78 -9.44 -22.04
N ASP A 3 -14.73 -9.49 -23.35
CA ASP A 3 -13.55 -9.23 -24.15
C ASP A 3 -13.10 -7.77 -23.92
N ASN A 4 -12.26 -7.54 -22.93
CA ASN A 4 -11.64 -6.25 -22.69
C ASN A 4 -10.25 -6.27 -23.35
N SER A 5 -10.22 -6.25 -24.70
CA SER A 5 -9.00 -6.27 -25.52
C SER A 5 -8.16 -4.99 -25.37
N LYS A 6 -8.58 -4.01 -24.55
CA LYS A 6 -7.85 -2.79 -24.26
C LYS A 6 -6.97 -3.00 -23.02
N ARG A 7 -5.65 -3.05 -23.21
CA ARG A 7 -4.69 -3.13 -22.12
C ARG A 7 -4.85 -1.94 -21.16
N GLN A 8 -5.10 -2.22 -19.88
CA GLN A 8 -5.29 -1.22 -18.83
C GLN A 8 -4.04 -0.33 -18.69
N VAL A 9 -4.24 0.98 -18.56
CA VAL A 9 -3.17 1.94 -18.27
C VAL A 9 -3.15 2.21 -16.77
N VAL A 10 -2.01 1.91 -16.14
CA VAL A 10 -1.84 1.97 -14.70
C VAL A 10 -0.66 2.87 -14.35
N VAL A 11 -0.83 3.76 -13.39
CA VAL A 11 0.27 4.53 -12.79
C VAL A 11 0.53 4.01 -11.39
N VAL A 12 1.80 3.76 -11.06
CA VAL A 12 2.22 3.34 -9.71
C VAL A 12 3.30 4.27 -9.20
N THR A 13 3.05 4.99 -8.11
CA THR A 13 4.07 5.79 -7.43
C THR A 13 4.86 4.92 -6.45
N GLY A 14 6.15 5.22 -6.23
CA GLY A 14 7.04 4.38 -5.43
C GLY A 14 7.33 3.03 -6.08
N ALA A 15 7.34 2.98 -7.41
CA ALA A 15 7.43 1.75 -8.19
C ALA A 15 8.83 1.12 -8.26
N SER A 16 9.88 1.81 -7.79
CA SER A 16 11.26 1.29 -7.81
C SER A 16 11.50 0.14 -6.84
N GLY A 17 10.68 0.00 -5.78
CA GLY A 17 10.89 -1.04 -4.77
C GLY A 17 9.63 -1.41 -3.97
N GLY A 18 9.74 -2.43 -3.14
CA GLY A 18 8.74 -2.83 -2.17
C GLY A 18 7.35 -3.08 -2.75
N ILE A 19 6.32 -2.60 -2.05
CA ILE A 19 4.91 -2.78 -2.44
C ILE A 19 4.62 -2.17 -3.81
N GLY A 20 5.20 -1.00 -4.13
CA GLY A 20 5.01 -0.34 -5.43
C GLY A 20 5.50 -1.21 -6.58
N ARG A 21 6.73 -1.74 -6.48
CA ARG A 21 7.29 -2.66 -7.48
C ARG A 21 6.48 -3.94 -7.59
N ALA A 22 6.15 -4.61 -6.48
CA ALA A 22 5.32 -5.81 -6.50
C ALA A 22 3.94 -5.56 -7.13
N THR A 23 3.35 -4.38 -6.90
CA THR A 23 2.09 -3.96 -7.52
C THR A 23 2.25 -3.76 -9.03
N ALA A 24 3.29 -3.06 -9.46
CA ALA A 24 3.61 -2.86 -10.88
C ALA A 24 3.80 -4.19 -11.62
N LEU A 25 4.56 -5.12 -11.02
CA LEU A 25 4.76 -6.46 -11.54
C LEU A 25 3.45 -7.27 -11.67
N ALA A 26 2.58 -7.14 -10.70
CA ALA A 26 1.30 -7.85 -10.69
C ALA A 26 0.34 -7.31 -11.78
N PHE A 27 0.33 -5.99 -12.05
CA PHE A 27 -0.37 -5.42 -13.20
C PHE A 27 0.30 -5.81 -14.52
N GLY A 28 1.63 -5.80 -14.58
CA GLY A 28 2.40 -6.29 -15.75
C GLY A 28 2.03 -7.71 -16.14
N ALA A 29 1.89 -8.63 -15.18
CA ALA A 29 1.46 -10.00 -15.42
C ALA A 29 0.03 -10.13 -16.00
N ARG A 30 -0.78 -9.06 -15.93
CA ARG A 30 -2.09 -8.96 -16.62
C ARG A 30 -1.98 -8.31 -18.00
N GLY A 31 -0.77 -8.02 -18.48
CA GLY A 31 -0.52 -7.35 -19.75
C GLY A 31 -0.77 -5.84 -19.71
N ALA A 32 -0.85 -5.22 -18.54
CA ALA A 32 -1.09 -3.79 -18.42
C ALA A 32 0.07 -2.94 -18.96
N LYS A 33 -0.24 -1.69 -19.35
CA LYS A 33 0.73 -0.63 -19.59
C LYS A 33 0.95 0.11 -18.26
N VAL A 34 2.16 0.05 -17.71
CA VAL A 34 2.44 0.53 -16.36
C VAL A 34 3.44 1.70 -16.40
N ALA A 35 3.00 2.89 -16.00
CA ALA A 35 3.89 4.00 -15.72
C ALA A 35 4.46 3.84 -14.30
N LEU A 36 5.78 3.80 -14.21
CA LEU A 36 6.55 3.56 -13.00
C LEU A 36 7.12 4.89 -12.51
N ILE A 37 6.64 5.38 -11.38
CA ILE A 37 7.02 6.68 -10.82
C ILE A 37 7.83 6.48 -9.54
N ALA A 38 9.06 6.96 -9.52
CA ALA A 38 9.94 7.05 -8.36
C ALA A 38 11.10 8.00 -8.66
N ARG A 39 11.96 8.31 -7.68
CA ARG A 39 13.10 9.22 -7.88
C ARG A 39 14.30 8.52 -8.55
N GLY A 40 14.60 7.28 -8.10
CA GLY A 40 15.79 6.54 -8.51
C GLY A 40 15.67 5.91 -9.88
N GLU A 41 16.60 6.23 -10.78
CA GLU A 41 16.59 5.77 -12.17
C GLU A 41 16.87 4.27 -12.28
N GLU A 42 17.85 3.75 -11.53
CA GLU A 42 18.21 2.33 -11.60
C GLU A 42 17.11 1.42 -11.05
N GLY A 43 16.51 1.78 -9.93
CA GLY A 43 15.36 1.05 -9.41
C GLY A 43 14.17 1.07 -10.36
N LEU A 44 13.95 2.19 -11.08
CA LEU A 44 12.92 2.28 -12.12
C LEU A 44 13.28 1.42 -13.34
N ALA A 45 14.53 1.43 -13.79
CA ALA A 45 15.00 0.60 -14.90
C ALA A 45 14.87 -0.89 -14.57
N GLY A 46 15.22 -1.30 -13.33
CA GLY A 46 14.99 -2.66 -12.83
C GLY A 46 13.52 -3.04 -12.81
N ALA A 47 12.66 -2.16 -12.29
CA ALA A 47 11.22 -2.39 -12.26
C ALA A 47 10.62 -2.50 -13.67
N ALA A 48 11.13 -1.71 -14.63
CA ALA A 48 10.68 -1.79 -16.03
C ALA A 48 11.02 -3.15 -16.65
N ARG A 49 12.26 -3.61 -16.49
CA ARG A 49 12.66 -4.97 -16.94
C ARG A 49 11.76 -6.06 -16.35
N ASP A 50 11.44 -5.96 -15.07
CA ASP A 50 10.61 -6.95 -14.39
C ASP A 50 9.16 -6.95 -14.88
N VAL A 51 8.58 -5.77 -15.14
CA VAL A 51 7.21 -5.63 -15.69
C VAL A 51 7.15 -6.22 -17.12
N GLU A 52 8.14 -5.93 -17.95
CA GLU A 52 8.24 -6.41 -19.32
C GLU A 52 8.45 -7.94 -19.36
N ALA A 53 9.30 -8.47 -18.50
CA ALA A 53 9.50 -9.91 -18.37
C ALA A 53 8.22 -10.66 -17.97
N ARG A 54 7.23 -9.98 -17.38
CA ARG A 54 5.90 -10.53 -17.04
C ARG A 54 4.83 -10.29 -18.10
N GLY A 55 5.18 -9.68 -19.25
CA GLY A 55 4.28 -9.45 -20.39
C GLY A 55 3.55 -8.11 -20.37
N GLY A 56 3.86 -7.22 -19.42
CA GLY A 56 3.40 -5.83 -19.41
C GLY A 56 4.22 -4.93 -20.35
N THR A 57 3.87 -3.66 -20.38
CA THR A 57 4.66 -2.59 -21.01
C THR A 57 4.98 -1.55 -19.96
N ALA A 58 6.23 -1.20 -19.78
CA ALA A 58 6.67 -0.27 -18.75
C ALA A 58 7.04 1.11 -19.31
N LEU A 59 6.78 2.15 -18.52
CA LEU A 59 7.22 3.52 -18.77
C LEU A 59 7.85 4.07 -17.49
N PRO A 60 9.18 4.00 -17.32
CA PRO A 60 9.84 4.60 -16.16
C PRO A 60 9.83 6.13 -16.29
N ILE A 61 9.45 6.82 -15.21
CA ILE A 61 9.38 8.28 -15.13
C ILE A 61 10.02 8.73 -13.81
N PRO A 62 11.29 9.17 -13.82
CA PRO A 62 11.93 9.75 -12.65
C PRO A 62 11.13 10.96 -12.14
N THR A 63 10.68 10.91 -10.88
CA THR A 63 9.76 11.92 -10.32
C THR A 63 9.89 11.94 -8.80
N ASP A 64 10.07 13.12 -8.21
CA ASP A 64 9.83 13.32 -6.78
C ASP A 64 8.33 13.60 -6.56
N THR A 65 7.64 12.71 -5.87
CA THR A 65 6.20 12.85 -5.62
C THR A 65 5.84 14.01 -4.68
N SER A 66 6.82 14.62 -4.01
CA SER A 66 6.62 15.85 -3.22
C SER A 66 6.57 17.13 -4.06
N ASP A 67 6.84 17.02 -5.35
CA ASP A 67 6.79 18.11 -6.32
C ASP A 67 5.54 17.96 -7.21
N PRO A 68 4.53 18.83 -7.07
CA PRO A 68 3.27 18.74 -7.81
C PRO A 68 3.45 18.88 -9.32
N ASP A 69 4.41 19.69 -9.77
CA ASP A 69 4.64 19.92 -11.19
C ASP A 69 5.27 18.69 -11.87
N GLN A 70 6.19 18.01 -11.17
CA GLN A 70 6.75 16.74 -11.64
C GLN A 70 5.68 15.64 -11.70
N VAL A 71 4.78 15.58 -10.71
CA VAL A 71 3.67 14.60 -10.69
C VAL A 71 2.69 14.86 -11.84
N GLU A 72 2.34 16.13 -12.11
CA GLU A 72 1.48 16.49 -13.23
C GLU A 72 2.12 16.16 -14.57
N ALA A 73 3.42 16.47 -14.75
CA ALA A 73 4.19 16.13 -15.95
C ALA A 73 4.28 14.61 -16.17
N ALA A 74 4.42 13.82 -15.09
CA ALA A 74 4.44 12.37 -15.19
C ALA A 74 3.07 11.80 -15.62
N ALA A 75 1.98 12.36 -15.13
CA ALA A 75 0.64 11.99 -15.55
C ALA A 75 0.39 12.33 -17.03
N GLU A 76 0.82 13.52 -17.46
CA GLU A 76 0.72 13.94 -18.85
C GLU A 76 1.54 13.03 -19.78
N LYS A 77 2.80 12.76 -19.46
CA LYS A 77 3.66 11.83 -20.20
C LYS A 77 3.06 10.42 -20.30
N THR A 78 2.41 9.97 -19.23
CA THR A 78 1.73 8.66 -19.23
C THR A 78 0.58 8.64 -20.25
N GLU A 79 -0.29 9.66 -20.27
CA GLU A 79 -1.41 9.72 -21.21
C GLU A 79 -0.95 9.92 -22.67
N GLN A 80 0.08 10.71 -22.89
CA GLN A 80 0.69 10.87 -24.22
C GLN A 80 1.26 9.58 -24.78
N THR A 81 1.81 8.71 -23.90
CA THR A 81 2.46 7.45 -24.31
C THR A 81 1.48 6.29 -24.41
N PHE A 82 0.58 6.16 -23.44
CA PHE A 82 -0.25 4.97 -23.27
C PHE A 82 -1.74 5.20 -23.51
N GLY A 83 -2.17 6.45 -23.51
CA GLY A 83 -3.58 6.83 -23.52
C GLY A 83 -4.15 7.04 -22.10
N PRO A 84 -5.47 7.16 -21.97
CA PRO A 84 -6.13 7.51 -20.72
C PRO A 84 -5.77 6.59 -19.55
N ILE A 85 -5.45 7.17 -18.39
CA ILE A 85 -5.07 6.44 -17.17
C ILE A 85 -6.32 5.80 -16.54
N ASP A 86 -6.38 4.47 -16.49
CA ASP A 86 -7.50 3.73 -15.89
C ASP A 86 -7.36 3.58 -14.38
N VAL A 87 -6.13 3.35 -13.89
CA VAL A 87 -5.85 3.15 -12.47
C VAL A 87 -4.65 4.01 -12.03
N TRP A 88 -4.81 4.70 -10.92
CA TRP A 88 -3.70 5.40 -10.24
C TRP A 88 -3.48 4.83 -8.85
N VAL A 89 -2.26 4.32 -8.57
CA VAL A 89 -1.93 3.73 -7.28
C VAL A 89 -0.90 4.61 -6.56
N ASN A 90 -1.32 5.25 -5.47
CA ASN A 90 -0.45 6.01 -4.58
C ASN A 90 0.20 5.06 -3.57
N VAL A 91 1.51 4.83 -3.69
CA VAL A 91 2.31 3.97 -2.79
C VAL A 91 3.53 4.69 -2.23
N ALA A 92 4.07 5.68 -2.97
CA ALA A 92 5.31 6.37 -2.60
C ALA A 92 5.28 6.90 -1.16
N PHE A 93 6.31 6.63 -0.39
CA PHE A 93 6.47 7.18 0.95
C PHE A 93 7.95 7.21 1.35
N THR A 94 8.22 7.99 2.39
CA THR A 94 9.46 7.92 3.18
C THR A 94 9.11 7.96 4.66
N SER A 95 10.04 7.57 5.52
CA SER A 95 9.84 7.51 6.97
C SER A 95 11.13 7.83 7.72
N ILE A 96 10.99 8.00 9.04
CA ILE A 96 12.09 8.14 9.99
C ILE A 96 11.80 7.24 11.18
N PHE A 97 12.78 6.47 11.60
CA PHE A 97 12.76 5.72 12.86
C PHE A 97 13.60 6.48 13.90
N SER A 98 12.93 7.22 14.76
CA SER A 98 13.57 8.06 15.79
C SER A 98 12.59 8.43 16.88
N GLU A 99 13.08 8.67 18.09
CA GLU A 99 12.30 9.37 19.08
C GLU A 99 11.96 10.78 18.58
N PHE A 100 10.76 11.27 18.87
CA PHE A 100 10.25 12.55 18.38
C PHE A 100 11.18 13.74 18.71
N LYS A 101 11.75 13.75 19.92
CA LYS A 101 12.69 14.80 20.38
C LYS A 101 13.94 14.95 19.51
N ASN A 102 14.28 13.92 18.71
CA ASN A 102 15.47 13.85 17.86
C ASN A 102 15.16 14.06 16.37
N ILE A 103 13.90 14.38 16.00
CA ILE A 103 13.50 14.66 14.61
C ILE A 103 13.52 16.17 14.39
N SER A 104 14.24 16.64 13.40
CA SER A 104 14.23 18.06 13.03
C SER A 104 12.93 18.45 12.29
N PRO A 105 12.52 19.74 12.35
CA PRO A 105 11.38 20.22 11.59
C PRO A 105 11.48 19.96 10.06
N ALA A 106 12.68 20.07 9.49
CA ALA A 106 12.92 19.82 8.06
C ALA A 106 12.69 18.34 7.70
N GLU A 107 13.18 17.41 8.50
CA GLU A 107 12.96 15.97 8.34
C GLU A 107 11.48 15.61 8.46
N TYR A 108 10.80 16.15 9.47
CA TYR A 108 9.37 15.94 9.67
C TYR A 108 8.56 16.46 8.48
N LYS A 109 8.90 17.66 7.99
CA LYS A 109 8.30 18.26 6.80
C LYS A 109 8.51 17.37 5.57
N ARG A 110 9.73 16.87 5.34
CA ARG A 110 10.04 16.00 4.20
C ARG A 110 9.20 14.73 4.20
N VAL A 111 9.04 14.08 5.36
CA VAL A 111 8.14 12.92 5.48
C VAL A 111 6.71 13.30 5.14
N THR A 112 6.23 14.45 5.58
CA THR A 112 4.87 14.94 5.28
C THR A 112 4.70 15.23 3.80
N ASP A 113 5.66 15.91 3.18
CA ASP A 113 5.62 16.28 1.75
C ASP A 113 5.56 15.02 0.86
N VAL A 114 6.41 14.03 1.12
CA VAL A 114 6.44 12.80 0.31
C VAL A 114 5.28 11.87 0.64
N SER A 115 5.06 11.58 1.95
CA SER A 115 4.18 10.48 2.37
C SER A 115 2.72 10.89 2.51
N TYR A 116 2.40 12.20 2.53
CA TYR A 116 1.04 12.71 2.53
C TYR A 116 0.75 13.59 1.31
N LEU A 117 1.48 14.69 1.13
CA LEU A 117 1.21 15.59 0.01
C LEU A 117 1.44 14.93 -1.34
N GLY A 118 2.40 14.01 -1.46
CA GLY A 118 2.58 13.20 -2.68
C GLY A 118 1.34 12.37 -3.06
N TYR A 119 0.57 11.88 -2.07
CA TYR A 119 -0.73 11.23 -2.34
C TYR A 119 -1.78 12.23 -2.80
N VAL A 120 -1.79 13.44 -2.22
CA VAL A 120 -2.69 14.52 -2.63
C VAL A 120 -2.40 14.92 -4.08
N TYR A 121 -1.15 15.16 -4.43
CA TYR A 121 -0.73 15.58 -5.79
C TYR A 121 -1.02 14.49 -6.83
N GLY A 122 -0.69 13.23 -6.51
CA GLY A 122 -1.02 12.10 -7.39
C GLY A 122 -2.52 11.95 -7.59
N THR A 123 -3.31 12.18 -6.53
CA THR A 123 -4.78 12.15 -6.62
C THR A 123 -5.32 13.31 -7.45
N MET A 124 -4.78 14.53 -7.30
CA MET A 124 -5.16 15.70 -8.12
C MET A 124 -4.88 15.44 -9.60
N ALA A 125 -3.69 14.97 -9.95
CA ALA A 125 -3.30 14.67 -11.33
C ALA A 125 -4.19 13.58 -11.96
N ALA A 126 -4.48 12.51 -11.21
CA ALA A 126 -5.38 11.44 -11.65
C ALA A 126 -6.82 11.92 -11.79
N LEU A 127 -7.35 12.60 -10.78
CA LEU A 127 -8.74 13.02 -10.72
C LEU A 127 -9.09 14.05 -11.80
N LYS A 128 -8.20 15.01 -12.10
CA LYS A 128 -8.34 15.96 -13.19
C LYS A 128 -8.64 15.26 -14.53
N ARG A 129 -7.97 14.16 -14.81
CA ARG A 129 -8.10 13.36 -16.04
C ARG A 129 -9.30 12.43 -16.01
N MET A 130 -9.50 11.75 -14.90
CA MET A 130 -10.57 10.78 -14.71
C MET A 130 -11.94 11.46 -14.69
N ARG A 131 -12.10 12.63 -14.06
CA ARG A 131 -13.36 13.40 -14.04
C ARG A 131 -13.79 13.84 -15.44
N ALA A 132 -12.86 14.20 -16.31
CA ALA A 132 -13.17 14.64 -17.67
C ALA A 132 -13.91 13.57 -18.50
N ARG A 133 -13.75 12.29 -18.15
CA ARG A 133 -14.42 11.15 -18.81
C ARG A 133 -15.32 10.34 -17.87
N ASP A 134 -15.46 10.82 -16.64
CA ASP A 134 -16.21 10.18 -15.55
C ASP A 134 -15.90 8.67 -15.39
N ALA A 135 -14.63 8.31 -15.47
CA ALA A 135 -14.15 6.92 -15.35
C ALA A 135 -12.73 6.85 -14.85
N GLY A 136 -12.47 5.94 -13.91
CA GLY A 136 -11.15 5.64 -13.36
C GLY A 136 -11.19 5.20 -11.91
N THR A 137 -10.07 4.63 -11.46
CA THR A 137 -9.91 4.17 -10.08
C THR A 137 -8.63 4.72 -9.47
N ILE A 138 -8.73 5.29 -8.28
CA ILE A 138 -7.58 5.72 -7.48
C ILE A 138 -7.48 4.80 -6.26
N VAL A 139 -6.31 4.20 -6.07
CA VAL A 139 -6.03 3.32 -4.92
C VAL A 139 -4.99 3.98 -4.02
N HIS A 140 -5.33 4.22 -2.78
CA HIS A 140 -4.41 4.70 -1.76
C HIS A 140 -3.85 3.51 -0.97
N VAL A 141 -2.53 3.36 -0.93
CA VAL A 141 -1.88 2.38 -0.07
C VAL A 141 -1.71 2.97 1.32
N GLY A 142 -2.64 2.63 2.20
CA GLY A 142 -2.66 3.00 3.60
C GLY A 142 -1.76 2.11 4.47
N SER A 143 -2.05 2.10 5.75
CA SER A 143 -1.33 1.30 6.76
C SER A 143 -2.23 1.06 7.97
N THR A 144 -2.00 0.00 8.71
CA THR A 144 -2.52 -0.15 10.08
C THR A 144 -2.22 1.10 10.91
N LEU A 145 -1.09 1.77 10.62
CA LEU A 145 -0.65 3.00 11.28
C LEU A 145 -1.42 4.26 10.83
N ALA A 146 -2.42 4.13 9.95
CA ALA A 146 -3.40 5.18 9.68
C ALA A 146 -4.50 5.27 10.75
N TYR A 147 -4.60 4.27 11.62
CA TYR A 147 -5.58 4.20 12.71
C TYR A 147 -4.93 4.11 14.08
N ARG A 148 -3.74 3.50 14.12
CA ARG A 148 -3.01 3.30 15.37
C ARG A 148 -1.55 3.69 15.23
N GLY A 149 -1.14 4.78 15.88
CA GLY A 149 0.26 5.19 15.95
C GLY A 149 1.13 4.20 16.73
N ILE A 150 2.41 4.12 16.36
CA ILE A 150 3.45 3.36 17.06
C ILE A 150 4.58 4.32 17.44
N PRO A 151 5.28 4.14 18.59
CA PRO A 151 6.43 4.99 18.93
C PRO A 151 7.51 4.93 17.83
N LEU A 152 8.39 5.91 17.80
CA LEU A 152 9.53 6.04 16.89
C LEU A 152 9.19 6.40 15.43
N GLN A 153 7.91 6.45 15.05
CA GLN A 153 7.44 6.74 13.69
C GLN A 153 6.39 7.86 13.66
N THR A 154 6.53 8.90 14.48
CA THR A 154 5.51 9.96 14.61
C THR A 154 5.19 10.67 13.30
N ALA A 155 6.20 10.98 12.48
CA ALA A 155 6.00 11.65 11.19
C ALA A 155 5.25 10.75 10.19
N TYR A 156 5.61 9.47 10.10
CA TYR A 156 4.94 8.50 9.25
C TYR A 156 3.49 8.25 9.71
N CYS A 157 3.27 8.04 11.01
CA CYS A 157 1.92 7.86 11.56
C CYS A 157 1.05 9.08 11.27
N GLY A 158 1.57 10.28 11.47
CA GLY A 158 0.87 11.53 11.13
C GLY A 158 0.47 11.59 9.65
N ALA A 159 1.40 11.29 8.75
CA ALA A 159 1.13 11.25 7.31
C ALA A 159 0.06 10.21 6.94
N LYS A 160 0.11 9.00 7.51
CA LYS A 160 -0.87 7.94 7.23
C LYS A 160 -2.27 8.25 7.79
N HIS A 161 -2.37 8.90 8.95
CA HIS A 161 -3.65 9.42 9.46
C HIS A 161 -4.20 10.54 8.57
N ALA A 162 -3.33 11.44 8.09
CA ALA A 162 -3.74 12.52 7.18
C ALA A 162 -4.31 11.96 5.86
N ILE A 163 -3.69 10.91 5.28
CA ILE A 163 -4.23 10.21 4.10
C ILE A 163 -5.63 9.65 4.38
N GLN A 164 -5.86 9.09 5.58
CA GLN A 164 -7.18 8.55 5.94
C GLN A 164 -8.25 9.64 5.92
N GLY A 165 -8.01 10.76 6.60
CA GLY A 165 -8.96 11.88 6.62
C GLY A 165 -9.18 12.49 5.24
N PHE A 166 -8.13 12.68 4.45
CA PHE A 166 -8.20 13.12 3.06
C PHE A 166 -9.06 12.18 2.20
N HIS A 167 -8.79 10.87 2.28
CA HIS A 167 -9.53 9.84 1.55
C HIS A 167 -11.03 9.85 1.87
N GLU A 168 -11.39 9.95 3.15
CA GLU A 168 -12.78 9.96 3.59
C GLU A 168 -13.55 11.17 3.04
N SER A 169 -12.95 12.36 3.11
CA SER A 169 -13.53 13.59 2.58
C SER A 169 -13.73 13.52 1.07
N LEU A 170 -12.67 13.22 0.32
CA LEU A 170 -12.73 13.10 -1.15
C LEU A 170 -13.79 12.08 -1.61
N ARG A 171 -13.90 10.96 -0.90
CA ARG A 171 -14.90 9.95 -1.21
C ARG A 171 -16.32 10.48 -1.08
N CYS A 172 -16.60 11.29 -0.05
CA CYS A 172 -17.91 11.92 0.14
C CYS A 172 -18.24 12.91 -1.01
N GLU A 173 -17.23 13.67 -1.48
CA GLU A 173 -17.41 14.58 -2.62
C GLU A 173 -17.76 13.82 -3.91
N LEU A 174 -17.03 12.75 -4.22
CA LEU A 174 -17.30 11.93 -5.40
C LEU A 174 -18.67 11.24 -5.34
N LEU A 175 -19.13 10.82 -4.16
CA LEU A 175 -20.46 10.27 -3.96
C LEU A 175 -21.55 11.34 -4.12
N HIS A 176 -21.33 12.57 -3.63
CA HIS A 176 -22.22 13.70 -3.83
C HIS A 176 -22.40 14.02 -5.32
N ASP A 177 -21.29 14.07 -6.05
CA ASP A 177 -21.27 14.34 -7.49
C ASP A 177 -21.82 13.17 -8.33
N LYS A 178 -22.15 12.03 -7.71
CA LYS A 178 -22.53 10.78 -8.38
C LYS A 178 -21.52 10.35 -9.44
N SER A 179 -20.25 10.63 -9.22
CA SER A 179 -19.16 10.30 -10.13
C SER A 179 -18.93 8.79 -10.24
N ASN A 180 -18.60 8.34 -11.46
CA ASN A 180 -18.12 6.99 -11.71
C ASN A 180 -16.59 6.83 -11.47
N VAL A 181 -15.92 7.91 -11.09
CA VAL A 181 -14.55 7.82 -10.58
C VAL A 181 -14.57 7.30 -9.14
N HIS A 182 -13.80 6.27 -8.87
CA HIS A 182 -13.76 5.65 -7.56
C HIS A 182 -12.43 5.89 -6.86
N VAL A 183 -12.49 6.15 -5.55
CA VAL A 183 -11.34 6.14 -4.67
C VAL A 183 -11.51 5.06 -3.60
N THR A 184 -10.50 4.22 -3.43
CA THR A 184 -10.46 3.14 -2.44
C THR A 184 -9.12 3.10 -1.74
N MET A 185 -9.05 2.49 -0.57
CA MET A 185 -7.83 2.40 0.23
C MET A 185 -7.51 0.95 0.60
N VAL A 186 -6.23 0.64 0.72
CA VAL A 186 -5.76 -0.69 1.17
C VAL A 186 -4.87 -0.50 2.39
N GLN A 187 -5.35 -0.92 3.55
CA GLN A 187 -4.60 -0.84 4.81
C GLN A 187 -3.63 -2.01 4.93
N MET A 188 -2.34 -1.70 5.01
CA MET A 188 -1.26 -2.67 4.98
C MET A 188 -0.82 -3.09 6.38
N PRO A 189 -0.44 -4.37 6.55
CA PRO A 189 0.33 -4.84 7.71
C PRO A 189 1.80 -4.45 7.60
N ALA A 190 2.63 -5.04 8.46
CA ALA A 190 4.09 -5.06 8.26
C ALA A 190 4.44 -5.90 7.01
N VAL A 191 5.20 -5.32 6.09
CA VAL A 191 5.57 -5.92 4.81
C VAL A 191 7.09 -5.93 4.66
N ASN A 192 7.64 -7.04 4.16
CA ASN A 192 9.05 -7.21 3.84
C ASN A 192 9.42 -6.38 2.62
N THR A 193 9.87 -5.16 2.85
CA THR A 193 10.25 -4.20 1.82
C THR A 193 11.64 -3.65 2.07
N PRO A 194 12.35 -3.18 1.04
CA PRO A 194 13.71 -2.63 1.19
C PRO A 194 13.79 -1.37 2.06
N GLN A 195 12.66 -0.77 2.45
CA GLN A 195 12.68 0.46 3.27
C GLN A 195 13.52 0.33 4.55
N PHE A 196 13.59 -0.86 5.15
CA PHE A 196 14.34 -1.09 6.38
C PHE A 196 15.86 -1.08 6.16
N ASP A 197 16.29 -1.20 4.90
CA ASP A 197 17.70 -1.14 4.50
C ASP A 197 18.16 0.29 4.16
N TRP A 198 17.20 1.25 3.95
CA TRP A 198 17.53 2.62 3.56
C TRP A 198 16.82 3.73 4.34
N VAL A 199 15.96 3.39 5.31
CA VAL A 199 15.25 4.42 6.09
C VAL A 199 16.21 5.18 7.01
N LEU A 200 16.00 6.50 7.17
CA LEU A 200 16.71 7.24 8.22
C LEU A 200 16.33 6.67 9.58
N SER A 201 17.30 6.09 10.28
CA SER A 201 17.10 5.49 11.60
C SER A 201 18.12 6.03 12.60
N ARG A 202 17.63 6.37 13.79
CA ARG A 202 18.41 6.71 14.98
C ARG A 202 18.20 5.69 16.09
N LEU A 203 17.75 4.50 15.73
CA LEU A 203 17.64 3.39 16.67
C LEU A 203 19.02 2.84 17.03
N PRO A 204 19.17 2.25 18.20
CA PRO A 204 20.44 1.60 18.59
C PRO A 204 20.74 0.31 17.81
N LYS A 205 19.76 -0.23 17.10
CA LYS A 205 19.83 -1.42 16.24
C LYS A 205 19.13 -1.16 14.90
N PRO A 206 19.42 -1.97 13.86
CA PRO A 206 18.70 -1.90 12.60
C PRO A 206 17.19 -1.93 12.77
N ALA A 207 16.48 -1.13 12.00
CA ALA A 207 15.01 -1.14 12.01
C ALA A 207 14.46 -2.42 11.38
N GLN A 208 13.33 -2.92 11.92
CA GLN A 208 12.60 -4.05 11.35
C GLN A 208 11.09 -3.78 11.28
N PRO A 209 10.37 -4.46 10.35
CA PRO A 209 8.91 -4.49 10.38
C PRO A 209 8.42 -5.25 11.62
N VAL A 210 7.39 -4.74 12.28
CA VAL A 210 6.81 -5.40 13.47
C VAL A 210 6.10 -6.70 13.06
N PRO A 211 6.52 -7.87 13.54
CA PRO A 211 5.90 -9.15 13.15
C PRO A 211 4.41 -9.25 13.52
N PRO A 212 3.63 -10.08 12.80
CA PRO A 212 4.00 -10.91 11.66
C PRO A 212 4.19 -10.11 10.37
N ILE A 213 5.25 -10.45 9.63
CA ILE A 213 5.65 -9.80 8.39
C ILE A 213 5.01 -10.54 7.21
N TYR A 214 4.62 -9.83 6.16
CA TYR A 214 4.10 -10.42 4.93
C TYR A 214 4.98 -10.08 3.73
N GLN A 215 5.00 -10.96 2.72
CA GLN A 215 5.69 -10.68 1.47
C GLN A 215 4.99 -9.57 0.67
N PRO A 216 5.74 -8.77 -0.15
CA PRO A 216 5.18 -7.68 -0.96
C PRO A 216 4.04 -8.11 -1.89
N GLU A 217 4.07 -9.35 -2.37
CA GLU A 217 3.02 -9.92 -3.24
C GLU A 217 1.67 -10.05 -2.52
N VAL A 218 1.67 -10.20 -1.20
CA VAL A 218 0.42 -10.21 -0.42
C VAL A 218 -0.22 -8.83 -0.46
N ALA A 219 0.58 -7.78 -0.30
CA ALA A 219 0.14 -6.39 -0.41
C ALA A 219 -0.34 -6.08 -1.83
N ALA A 220 0.44 -6.46 -2.85
CA ALA A 220 0.09 -6.27 -4.26
C ALA A 220 -1.24 -6.93 -4.63
N ARG A 221 -1.51 -8.16 -4.17
CA ARG A 221 -2.82 -8.81 -4.37
C ARG A 221 -3.96 -8.01 -3.76
N GLY A 222 -3.75 -7.38 -2.60
CA GLY A 222 -4.73 -6.49 -1.99
C GLY A 222 -5.01 -5.26 -2.84
N VAL A 223 -3.97 -4.64 -3.40
CA VAL A 223 -4.07 -3.46 -4.28
C VAL A 223 -4.79 -3.80 -5.58
N LEU A 224 -4.42 -4.90 -6.24
CA LEU A 224 -5.09 -5.33 -7.46
C LEU A 224 -6.57 -5.61 -7.23
N TYR A 225 -6.89 -6.32 -6.15
CA TYR A 225 -8.28 -6.61 -5.81
C TYR A 225 -9.08 -5.33 -5.54
N ALA A 226 -8.49 -4.35 -4.86
CA ALA A 226 -9.11 -3.05 -4.63
C ALA A 226 -9.32 -2.26 -5.93
N ALA A 227 -8.37 -2.32 -6.86
CA ALA A 227 -8.50 -1.70 -8.18
C ALA A 227 -9.64 -2.33 -9.01
N ASP A 228 -9.81 -3.65 -8.92
CA ASP A 228 -10.89 -4.39 -9.59
C ASP A 228 -12.28 -4.20 -8.92
N HIS A 229 -12.29 -3.88 -7.60
CA HIS A 229 -13.51 -3.72 -6.79
C HIS A 229 -13.55 -2.38 -6.05
N PRO A 230 -13.47 -1.23 -6.75
CA PRO A 230 -13.18 0.07 -6.15
C PRO A 230 -14.37 0.71 -5.40
N LYS A 231 -15.56 0.13 -5.47
CA LYS A 231 -16.77 0.65 -4.79
C LYS A 231 -16.67 0.58 -3.26
N ARG A 232 -15.91 -0.39 -2.73
CA ARG A 232 -15.68 -0.52 -1.29
C ARG A 232 -14.73 0.58 -0.80
N ARG A 233 -15.03 1.17 0.36
CA ARG A 233 -14.24 2.26 0.94
C ARG A 233 -12.79 1.86 1.17
N GLU A 234 -12.57 0.69 1.81
CA GLU A 234 -11.23 0.21 2.12
C GLU A 234 -11.16 -1.31 2.24
N TYR A 235 -9.96 -1.81 2.10
CA TYR A 235 -9.59 -3.22 2.26
C TYR A 235 -8.50 -3.34 3.33
N TRP A 236 -8.60 -4.34 4.19
CA TRP A 236 -7.60 -4.65 5.20
C TRP A 236 -6.81 -5.88 4.77
N VAL A 237 -5.49 -5.78 4.78
CA VAL A 237 -4.57 -6.85 4.43
C VAL A 237 -3.92 -7.36 5.72
N GLY A 238 -4.02 -8.66 5.97
CA GLY A 238 -3.44 -9.30 7.15
C GLY A 238 -4.33 -9.29 8.40
N GLY A 239 -4.36 -10.41 9.10
CA GLY A 239 -5.16 -10.55 10.33
C GLY A 239 -4.74 -9.61 11.46
N THR A 240 -3.46 -9.22 11.49
CA THR A 240 -2.94 -8.22 12.45
C THR A 240 -3.51 -6.83 12.20
N THR A 241 -3.63 -6.40 10.93
CA THR A 241 -4.29 -5.15 10.58
C THR A 241 -5.70 -5.14 11.14
N MET A 242 -6.50 -6.17 10.83
CA MET A 242 -7.87 -6.29 11.32
C MET A 242 -7.92 -6.27 12.86
N GLY A 243 -7.10 -7.07 13.52
CA GLY A 243 -7.05 -7.14 14.98
C GLY A 243 -6.65 -5.81 15.63
N THR A 244 -5.66 -5.11 15.08
CA THR A 244 -5.22 -3.81 15.61
C THR A 244 -6.29 -2.73 15.44
N LEU A 245 -6.96 -2.67 14.29
CA LEU A 245 -8.01 -1.69 14.05
C LEU A 245 -9.20 -1.91 15.01
N ILE A 246 -9.63 -3.17 15.20
CA ILE A 246 -10.69 -3.52 16.13
C ILE A 246 -10.28 -3.18 17.57
N ALA A 247 -9.08 -3.58 17.99
CA ALA A 247 -8.59 -3.32 19.34
C ALA A 247 -8.45 -1.81 19.61
N ASN A 248 -8.01 -1.04 18.61
CA ASN A 248 -7.92 0.43 18.71
C ASN A 248 -9.30 1.10 18.84
N ALA A 249 -10.31 0.57 18.15
CA ALA A 249 -11.68 1.08 18.27
C ALA A 249 -12.30 0.81 19.65
N ILE A 250 -11.92 -0.29 20.30
CA ILE A 250 -12.51 -0.72 21.59
C ILE A 250 -11.72 -0.16 22.79
N ALA A 251 -10.39 -0.24 22.75
CA ALA A 251 -9.54 0.03 23.91
C ALA A 251 -8.23 0.75 23.56
N PRO A 252 -8.27 1.99 22.98
CA PRO A 252 -7.07 2.70 22.52
C PRO A 252 -6.07 2.98 23.66
N GLY A 253 -6.54 3.31 24.85
CA GLY A 253 -5.66 3.59 26.00
C GLY A 253 -4.93 2.35 26.53
N LEU A 254 -5.44 1.13 26.34
CA LEU A 254 -4.71 -0.10 26.65
C LEU A 254 -3.59 -0.33 25.63
N LEU A 255 -3.87 -0.04 24.33
CA LEU A 255 -2.86 -0.11 23.29
C LEU A 255 -1.74 0.93 23.50
N ASP A 256 -2.03 2.13 24.03
CA ASP A 256 -0.99 3.11 24.39
C ASP A 256 -0.01 2.52 25.39
N ARG A 257 -0.52 1.91 26.47
CA ARG A 257 0.31 1.28 27.50
C ARG A 257 1.09 0.09 26.98
N TYR A 258 0.45 -0.73 26.17
CA TYR A 258 1.09 -1.89 25.53
C TYR A 258 2.23 -1.46 24.61
N LEU A 259 1.98 -0.53 23.69
CA LEU A 259 3.00 -0.04 22.74
C LEU A 259 4.09 0.79 23.43
N GLY A 260 3.76 1.50 24.50
CA GLY A 260 4.77 2.19 25.33
C GLY A 260 5.78 1.23 25.97
N LYS A 261 5.35 -0.02 26.26
CA LYS A 261 6.25 -1.05 26.82
C LYS A 261 6.97 -1.88 25.75
N THR A 262 6.32 -2.16 24.64
CA THR A 262 6.80 -3.14 23.65
C THR A 262 7.24 -2.53 22.33
N GLY A 263 6.70 -1.36 21.99
CA GLY A 263 6.80 -0.77 20.66
C GLY A 263 8.21 -0.32 20.26
N PHE A 264 9.10 -0.02 21.21
CA PHE A 264 10.50 0.27 20.92
C PHE A 264 11.22 -1.01 20.44
N LYS A 265 11.29 -2.01 21.31
CA LYS A 265 12.01 -3.26 21.04
C LYS A 265 11.47 -4.04 19.85
N SER A 266 10.16 -3.98 19.58
CA SER A 266 9.55 -4.71 18.45
C SER A 266 9.96 -4.18 17.07
N GLN A 267 10.53 -2.99 17.01
CA GLN A 267 11.00 -2.33 15.79
C GLN A 267 12.52 -2.44 15.59
N GLU A 268 13.21 -3.14 16.46
CA GLU A 268 14.67 -3.34 16.43
C GLU A 268 14.99 -4.79 16.04
N ASP A 269 15.93 -4.97 15.10
CA ASP A 269 16.47 -6.26 14.68
C ASP A 269 17.82 -6.51 15.33
N ASP A 270 18.12 -7.78 15.59
CA ASP A 270 19.41 -8.18 16.18
C ASP A 270 20.54 -8.36 15.14
N ARG A 271 20.27 -8.12 13.85
CA ARG A 271 21.30 -8.14 12.80
C ARG A 271 22.35 -7.05 13.05
N PRO A 272 23.59 -7.26 12.57
CA PRO A 272 24.61 -6.21 12.58
C PRO A 272 24.13 -4.98 11.80
N GLU A 273 24.43 -3.78 12.30
CA GLU A 273 24.20 -2.56 11.55
C GLU A 273 25.18 -2.46 10.37
N ASN A 274 24.69 -2.05 9.20
CA ASN A 274 25.53 -1.66 8.09
C ASN A 274 25.77 -0.15 8.14
N PRO A 275 26.96 0.33 8.48
CA PRO A 275 27.25 1.76 8.59
C PRO A 275 27.18 2.48 7.24
N ASP A 276 27.36 1.76 6.12
CA ASP A 276 27.38 2.30 4.77
C ASP A 276 25.98 2.23 4.09
N ARG A 277 24.93 1.91 4.84
CA ARG A 277 23.58 1.87 4.29
C ARG A 277 23.13 3.25 3.78
N PRO A 278 22.48 3.33 2.61
CA PRO A 278 21.98 4.60 2.11
C PRO A 278 20.83 5.11 2.98
N VAL A 279 20.52 6.40 2.83
CA VAL A 279 19.37 7.03 3.47
C VAL A 279 18.51 7.70 2.39
N ASN A 280 17.28 7.22 2.21
CA ASN A 280 16.39 7.67 1.13
C ASN A 280 15.54 8.91 1.47
N LEU A 281 15.78 9.59 2.58
CA LEU A 281 14.94 10.71 2.99
C LEU A 281 15.00 11.86 1.97
N TRP A 282 16.22 12.27 1.58
CA TRP A 282 16.46 13.40 0.67
C TRP A 282 16.77 12.91 -0.74
N GLU A 283 17.69 11.97 -0.88
CA GLU A 283 18.14 11.42 -2.15
C GLU A 283 17.58 9.99 -2.37
N PRO A 284 17.50 9.49 -3.59
CA PRO A 284 17.12 8.11 -3.85
C PRO A 284 18.16 7.14 -3.29
N ALA A 285 17.70 5.96 -2.84
CA ALA A 285 18.59 4.94 -2.24
C ALA A 285 19.52 4.26 -3.26
N ASP A 286 19.22 4.34 -4.55
CA ASP A 286 20.04 3.78 -5.63
C ASP A 286 21.50 4.25 -5.56
N GLY A 287 21.73 5.49 -5.08
CA GLY A 287 23.04 6.09 -4.93
C GLY A 287 23.81 6.26 -6.26
N PRO A 288 25.02 6.82 -6.21
CA PRO A 288 25.79 7.13 -7.43
C PRO A 288 26.29 5.90 -8.21
N ARG A 289 26.24 4.71 -7.60
CA ARG A 289 26.64 3.43 -8.24
C ARG A 289 25.47 2.65 -8.83
N GLY A 290 24.24 3.16 -8.69
CA GLY A 290 23.02 2.55 -9.18
C GLY A 290 22.75 1.16 -8.57
N HIS A 291 21.97 1.09 -7.49
CA HIS A 291 21.60 -0.19 -6.87
C HIS A 291 20.09 -0.44 -7.04
N ASP A 292 19.76 -1.61 -7.60
CA ASP A 292 18.38 -2.07 -7.72
C ASP A 292 17.99 -2.94 -6.50
N TYR A 293 17.19 -2.36 -5.60
CA TYR A 293 16.75 -3.03 -4.36
C TYR A 293 15.60 -4.03 -4.54
N THR A 294 14.98 -4.13 -5.68
CA THR A 294 13.86 -5.04 -5.97
C THR A 294 12.59 -4.79 -5.12
N ALA A 295 11.65 -5.75 -5.11
CA ALA A 295 10.44 -5.68 -4.31
C ALA A 295 10.64 -6.14 -2.86
N HIS A 296 11.56 -7.09 -2.65
CA HIS A 296 11.80 -7.73 -1.36
C HIS A 296 12.85 -6.99 -0.54
N GLY A 297 12.63 -6.94 0.76
CA GLY A 297 13.63 -6.54 1.75
C GLY A 297 14.38 -7.73 2.33
N SER A 298 15.07 -7.50 3.42
CA SER A 298 15.99 -8.47 4.06
C SER A 298 15.30 -9.44 5.03
N PHE A 299 13.96 -9.67 4.93
CA PHE A 299 13.19 -10.47 5.88
C PHE A 299 12.43 -11.63 5.22
N ASP A 300 12.96 -12.18 4.13
CA ASP A 300 12.29 -13.26 3.37
C ASP A 300 12.05 -14.51 4.22
N ASP A 301 13.00 -14.84 5.10
CA ASP A 301 12.93 -15.97 6.03
C ASP A 301 11.81 -15.84 7.09
N LYS A 302 11.42 -14.60 7.42
CA LYS A 302 10.40 -14.28 8.44
C LYS A 302 9.05 -13.91 7.83
N ALA A 303 8.99 -13.66 6.51
CA ALA A 303 7.81 -13.11 5.86
C ALA A 303 6.85 -14.20 5.33
N LYS A 304 5.56 -14.01 5.61
CA LYS A 304 4.48 -14.92 5.18
C LYS A 304 4.09 -14.66 3.72
N PRO A 305 4.10 -15.68 2.85
CA PRO A 305 3.75 -15.53 1.45
C PRO A 305 2.23 -15.48 1.19
N ARG A 306 1.41 -15.71 2.21
CA ARG A 306 -0.05 -15.76 2.12
C ARG A 306 -0.73 -15.13 3.33
N SER A 307 -1.96 -14.61 3.14
CA SER A 307 -2.84 -14.12 4.20
C SER A 307 -4.20 -14.79 4.09
N ALA A 308 -4.54 -15.63 5.08
CA ALA A 308 -5.87 -16.27 5.15
C ALA A 308 -6.98 -15.23 5.29
N GLN A 309 -6.73 -14.13 6.05
CA GLN A 309 -7.69 -13.04 6.21
C GLN A 309 -7.96 -12.34 4.87
N LEU A 310 -6.91 -12.02 4.08
CA LEU A 310 -7.09 -11.41 2.77
C LEU A 310 -7.88 -12.34 1.83
N TRP A 311 -7.54 -13.62 1.81
CA TRP A 311 -8.28 -14.62 1.03
C TRP A 311 -9.77 -14.64 1.42
N ALA A 312 -10.08 -14.70 2.71
CA ALA A 312 -11.46 -14.69 3.20
C ALA A 312 -12.20 -13.39 2.83
N SER A 313 -11.53 -12.24 2.91
CA SER A 313 -12.09 -10.95 2.51
C SER A 313 -12.40 -10.87 1.00
N GLN A 314 -11.63 -11.56 0.17
CA GLN A 314 -11.84 -11.63 -1.29
C GLN A 314 -12.93 -12.65 -1.68
N HIS A 315 -13.22 -13.65 -0.83
CA HIS A 315 -14.14 -14.74 -1.09
C HIS A 315 -15.35 -14.76 -0.11
N HIS A 316 -15.71 -13.60 0.44
CA HIS A 316 -16.79 -13.49 1.44
C HIS A 316 -18.14 -14.01 0.94
N GLY A 317 -18.44 -13.90 -0.35
CA GLY A 317 -19.66 -14.47 -0.94
C GLY A 317 -19.70 -16.01 -0.86
N LEU A 318 -18.56 -16.68 -1.14
CA LEU A 318 -18.44 -18.14 -1.00
C LEU A 318 -18.57 -18.58 0.47
N LEU A 319 -17.92 -17.84 1.39
CA LEU A 319 -17.99 -18.13 2.83
C LEU A 319 -19.40 -17.93 3.37
N GLY A 320 -20.09 -16.86 2.97
CA GLY A 320 -21.48 -16.60 3.32
C GLY A 320 -22.41 -17.70 2.79
N GLY A 321 -22.24 -18.10 1.53
CA GLY A 321 -23.00 -19.21 0.94
C GLY A 321 -22.78 -20.55 1.66
N ALA A 322 -21.54 -20.88 2.01
CA ALA A 322 -21.20 -22.09 2.77
C ALA A 322 -21.82 -22.09 4.17
N LEU A 323 -21.78 -20.96 4.88
CA LEU A 323 -22.42 -20.83 6.22
C LEU A 323 -23.94 -20.98 6.13
N LEU A 324 -24.59 -20.37 5.14
CA LEU A 324 -26.03 -20.52 4.93
C LEU A 324 -26.39 -21.95 4.56
N GLY A 325 -25.59 -22.62 3.73
CA GLY A 325 -25.78 -24.03 3.39
C GLY A 325 -25.66 -24.95 4.61
N LEU A 326 -24.67 -24.74 5.47
CA LEU A 326 -24.51 -25.49 6.73
C LEU A 326 -25.67 -25.23 7.69
N ALA A 327 -26.11 -23.96 7.85
CA ALA A 327 -27.27 -23.65 8.70
C ALA A 327 -28.56 -24.28 8.16
N GLY A 328 -28.77 -24.29 6.84
CA GLY A 328 -29.89 -24.95 6.19
C GLY A 328 -29.86 -26.46 6.39
N ALA A 329 -28.71 -27.11 6.22
CA ALA A 329 -28.54 -28.55 6.44
C ALA A 329 -28.79 -28.91 7.93
N ALA A 330 -28.27 -28.13 8.87
CA ALA A 330 -28.54 -28.33 10.31
C ALA A 330 -30.02 -28.15 10.64
N GLY A 331 -30.70 -27.18 10.05
CA GLY A 331 -32.15 -26.98 10.21
C GLY A 331 -32.98 -28.15 9.70
N VAL A 332 -32.63 -28.69 8.52
CA VAL A 332 -33.29 -29.88 7.96
C VAL A 332 -33.04 -31.10 8.84
N ALA A 333 -31.81 -31.36 9.30
CA ALA A 333 -31.48 -32.47 10.18
C ALA A 333 -32.26 -32.39 11.51
N ALA A 334 -32.37 -31.19 12.10
CA ALA A 334 -33.16 -30.97 13.31
C ALA A 334 -34.68 -31.18 13.10
N ALA A 335 -35.21 -30.80 11.91
CA ALA A 335 -36.61 -31.02 11.58
C ALA A 335 -36.94 -32.51 11.35
N VAL A 336 -36.05 -33.25 10.70
CA VAL A 336 -36.16 -34.70 10.47
C VAL A 336 -36.06 -35.44 11.81
N GLY A 337 -35.10 -35.10 12.67
CA GLY A 337 -34.95 -35.69 14.01
C GLY A 337 -36.18 -35.52 14.90
N ARG A 338 -36.85 -34.35 14.82
CA ARG A 338 -38.11 -34.11 15.56
C ARG A 338 -39.30 -34.91 15.02
N ARG A 339 -39.33 -35.31 13.75
CA ARG A 339 -40.38 -36.15 13.17
C ARG A 339 -40.16 -37.63 13.45
N ALA A 340 -38.92 -38.09 13.62
CA ALA A 340 -38.58 -39.48 13.93
C ALA A 340 -38.75 -39.83 15.43
N GLY A 341 -38.87 -38.83 16.31
CA GLY A 341 -39.06 -38.99 17.74
C GLY A 341 -40.51 -38.81 18.22
N ARG A 342 -41.47 -38.73 17.29
CA ARG A 342 -42.93 -38.83 17.55
C ARG A 342 -43.48 -40.11 16.93
#